data_d81b4efe81e277a8f6b9b84fb957e4e3
#
_entry.id   d81b4efe81e277a8f6b9b84fb957e4e3
#
_cell.length_a   1.000
_cell.length_b   1.000
_cell.length_c   1.000
_cell.angle_alpha   90.00
_cell.angle_beta   90.00
_cell.angle_gamma   90.00
#
_symmetry.space_group_name_H-M   'P 1'
#
loop_
_entity.id
_entity.type
_entity.pdbx_description
1 polymer ?
#
loop_
_entity_poly.entity_id
_entity_poly.type
_entity_poly.pdbx_seq_one_letter_code
_entity_poly.pdbx_strand_id
1 'polypeptide(L)'
;FGGKARDAGRLDALFAASRFDSVAYVDLELETVRAKDWIAGEFRGNDVDLIVSHHDFDATPDREVLTAIIEQCAGYGDVAKVATFPADLSDALTLLGALHEATRAGIDAAGIAMGEVGSHTRVIGHVYGSKLGYAPLPDDDTDYAPGQLPLGTLAALVESTRIDSADPDFGALADDTSLLS
;
A
#
# COMPACT_ATOMS: atom_id res chain seq x y z
N PHE A 1 9.72 8.05 5.07
CA PHE A 1 10.01 7.04 6.10
C PHE A 1 11.13 6.07 5.69
N GLY A 2 11.71 6.16 4.57
CA GLY A 2 12.78 5.27 4.08
C GLY A 2 14.18 5.58 4.59
N GLY A 3 14.38 5.72 5.87
CA GLY A 3 15.70 5.92 6.47
C GLY A 3 16.13 7.39 6.57
N LYS A 4 17.33 7.61 7.16
CA LYS A 4 17.89 8.93 7.46
C LYS A 4 18.76 9.50 6.32
N ALA A 5 18.80 8.86 5.16
CA ALA A 5 19.60 9.32 4.03
C ALA A 5 19.05 10.61 3.41
N ARG A 6 19.92 11.52 3.02
CA ARG A 6 19.55 12.73 2.28
C ARG A 6 19.06 12.34 0.88
N ASP A 7 18.06 13.06 0.34
CA ASP A 7 17.39 12.74 -0.92
C ASP A 7 18.34 12.44 -2.10
N ALA A 8 19.38 13.21 -2.31
CA ALA A 8 20.32 12.98 -3.40
C ALA A 8 21.00 11.61 -3.32
N GLY A 9 21.61 11.28 -2.17
CA GLY A 9 22.27 9.98 -2.00
C GLY A 9 21.31 8.80 -1.92
N ARG A 10 20.06 9.01 -1.46
CA ARG A 10 19.03 7.98 -1.43
C ARG A 10 18.61 7.56 -2.83
N LEU A 11 18.35 8.51 -3.72
CA LEU A 11 17.94 8.21 -5.09
C LEU A 11 19.05 7.49 -5.86
N ASP A 12 20.31 7.91 -5.70
CA ASP A 12 21.44 7.23 -6.32
C ASP A 12 21.59 5.78 -5.84
N ALA A 13 21.39 5.54 -4.54
CA ALA A 13 21.42 4.19 -3.97
C ALA A 13 20.27 3.32 -4.47
N LEU A 14 19.05 3.86 -4.53
CA LEU A 14 17.89 3.15 -5.08
C LEU A 14 18.10 2.84 -6.57
N PHE A 15 18.62 3.79 -7.33
CA PHE A 15 18.91 3.59 -8.75
C PHE A 15 20.00 2.55 -8.97
N ALA A 16 21.05 2.53 -8.14
CA ALA A 16 22.04 1.47 -8.18
C ALA A 16 21.45 0.10 -7.83
N ALA A 17 20.57 0.05 -6.82
CA ALA A 17 19.89 -1.19 -6.41
C ALA A 17 18.93 -1.72 -7.49
N SER A 18 18.24 -0.85 -8.21
CA SER A 18 17.28 -1.24 -9.27
C SER A 18 17.94 -1.96 -10.47
N ARG A 19 19.27 -2.01 -10.53
CA ARG A 19 20.00 -2.73 -11.58
C ARG A 19 20.25 -4.21 -11.26
N PHE A 20 19.90 -4.65 -10.06
CA PHE A 20 20.03 -6.06 -9.71
C PHE A 20 18.79 -6.83 -10.13
N ASP A 21 18.95 -7.97 -10.79
CA ASP A 21 17.86 -8.84 -11.25
C ASP A 21 16.92 -9.32 -10.12
N SER A 22 17.39 -9.26 -8.88
CA SER A 22 16.61 -9.62 -7.69
C SER A 22 15.67 -8.51 -7.20
N VAL A 23 15.76 -7.30 -7.77
CA VAL A 23 14.89 -6.16 -7.42
C VAL A 23 13.77 -6.06 -8.44
N ALA A 24 12.55 -6.40 -8.01
CA ALA A 24 11.36 -6.30 -8.86
C ALA A 24 10.64 -4.94 -8.72
N TYR A 25 10.73 -4.32 -7.54
CA TYR A 25 10.04 -3.06 -7.24
C TYR A 25 10.96 -2.03 -6.61
N VAL A 26 10.69 -0.76 -6.92
CA VAL A 26 11.29 0.39 -6.22
C VAL A 26 10.17 1.27 -5.70
N ASP A 27 10.24 1.66 -4.41
CA ASP A 27 9.27 2.52 -3.75
C ASP A 27 9.77 3.97 -3.73
N LEU A 28 9.03 4.87 -4.37
CA LEU A 28 9.30 6.30 -4.45
C LEU A 28 8.16 7.10 -3.85
N GLU A 29 8.50 8.10 -3.03
CA GLU A 29 7.49 9.03 -2.50
C GLU A 29 6.84 9.85 -3.61
N LEU A 30 5.52 10.06 -3.54
CA LEU A 30 4.74 10.89 -4.47
C LEU A 30 5.36 12.29 -4.64
N GLU A 31 5.80 12.91 -3.55
CA GLU A 31 6.49 14.20 -3.57
C GLU A 31 7.77 14.17 -4.44
N THR A 32 8.49 13.04 -4.40
CA THR A 32 9.73 12.86 -5.17
C THR A 32 9.43 12.80 -6.67
N VAL A 33 8.44 11.99 -7.07
CA VAL A 33 8.09 11.83 -8.49
C VAL A 33 7.42 13.09 -9.06
N ARG A 34 6.65 13.82 -8.24
CA ARG A 34 6.07 15.11 -8.64
C ARG A 34 7.12 16.21 -8.82
N ALA A 35 8.14 16.23 -7.97
CA ALA A 35 9.24 17.20 -8.08
C ALA A 35 10.21 16.87 -9.23
N LYS A 36 10.26 15.61 -9.68
CA LYS A 36 11.18 15.10 -10.68
C LYS A 36 10.45 14.11 -11.59
N ASP A 37 9.60 14.62 -12.47
CA ASP A 37 8.74 13.84 -13.37
C ASP A 37 9.50 12.84 -14.26
N TRP A 38 10.76 13.12 -14.57
CA TRP A 38 11.65 12.26 -15.35
C TRP A 38 12.10 11.00 -14.59
N ILE A 39 12.07 11.01 -13.23
CA ILE A 39 12.70 9.96 -12.42
C ILE A 39 12.02 8.60 -12.58
N ALA A 40 10.70 8.57 -12.77
CA ALA A 40 9.96 7.33 -13.02
C ALA A 40 10.46 6.63 -14.29
N GLY A 41 10.75 7.39 -15.35
CA GLY A 41 11.30 6.86 -16.59
C GLY A 41 12.70 6.25 -16.43
N GLU A 42 13.56 6.88 -15.61
CA GLU A 42 14.90 6.36 -15.33
C GLU A 42 14.85 4.98 -14.65
N PHE A 43 13.98 4.80 -13.66
CA PHE A 43 13.83 3.52 -12.97
C PHE A 43 13.23 2.43 -13.88
N ARG A 44 12.20 2.76 -14.67
CA ARG A 44 11.62 1.82 -15.64
C ARG A 44 12.63 1.35 -16.69
N GLY A 45 13.66 2.15 -16.98
CA GLY A 45 14.77 1.74 -17.83
C GLY A 45 15.60 0.56 -17.30
N ASN A 46 15.44 0.22 -16.01
CA ASN A 46 16.09 -0.92 -15.36
C ASN A 46 15.16 -2.15 -15.21
N ASP A 47 14.01 -2.18 -15.87
CA ASP A 47 13.03 -3.27 -15.84
C ASP A 47 12.48 -3.57 -14.44
N VAL A 48 12.21 -2.52 -13.65
CA VAL A 48 11.59 -2.59 -12.34
C VAL A 48 10.25 -1.87 -12.34
N ASP A 49 9.28 -2.42 -11.61
CA ASP A 49 8.01 -1.76 -11.36
C ASP A 49 8.14 -0.70 -10.25
N LEU A 50 7.32 0.33 -10.32
CA LEU A 50 7.33 1.42 -9.36
C LEU A 50 6.14 1.33 -8.41
N ILE A 51 6.45 1.30 -7.12
CA ILE A 51 5.52 1.65 -6.07
C ILE A 51 5.63 3.16 -5.87
N VAL A 52 4.56 3.90 -6.06
CA VAL A 52 4.53 5.33 -5.69
C VAL A 52 3.72 5.48 -4.43
N SER A 53 4.36 6.00 -3.38
CA SER A 53 3.81 6.02 -2.03
C SER A 53 3.56 7.42 -1.51
N HIS A 54 2.49 7.55 -0.73
CA HIS A 54 2.20 8.71 0.10
C HIS A 54 2.08 8.26 1.56
N HIS A 55 2.74 8.98 2.47
CA HIS A 55 2.68 8.73 3.90
C HIS A 55 2.14 9.96 4.62
N ASP A 56 1.09 9.76 5.41
CA ASP A 56 0.60 10.73 6.38
C ASP A 56 0.79 10.14 7.78
N PHE A 57 1.69 10.74 8.56
CA PHE A 57 2.04 10.26 9.90
C PHE A 57 1.21 10.92 10.99
N ASP A 58 0.38 11.89 10.65
CA ASP A 58 -0.38 12.69 11.60
C ASP A 58 -1.87 12.31 11.61
N ALA A 59 -2.42 11.91 10.46
CA ALA A 59 -3.85 11.69 10.30
C ALA A 59 -4.19 10.67 9.18
N THR A 60 -5.47 10.36 9.07
CA THR A 60 -6.08 9.72 7.90
C THR A 60 -7.00 10.74 7.24
N PRO A 61 -6.70 11.18 6.02
CA PRO A 61 -7.56 12.08 5.27
C PRO A 61 -8.94 11.47 4.96
N ASP A 62 -9.90 12.33 4.64
CA ASP A 62 -11.22 11.90 4.15
C ASP A 62 -11.09 11.02 2.90
N ARG A 63 -12.10 10.16 2.67
CA ARG A 63 -12.11 9.18 1.58
C ARG A 63 -11.84 9.78 0.21
N GLU A 64 -12.47 10.92 -0.11
CA GLU A 64 -12.29 11.61 -1.39
C GLU A 64 -10.83 12.07 -1.59
N VAL A 65 -10.20 12.56 -0.53
CA VAL A 65 -8.81 12.96 -0.55
C VAL A 65 -7.89 11.76 -0.72
N LEU A 66 -8.16 10.66 -0.01
CA LEU A 66 -7.41 9.41 -0.16
C LEU A 66 -7.51 8.84 -1.57
N THR A 67 -8.72 8.81 -2.14
CA THR A 67 -8.94 8.36 -3.53
C THR A 67 -8.14 9.20 -4.51
N ALA A 68 -8.18 10.53 -4.37
CA ALA A 68 -7.39 11.43 -5.22
C ALA A 68 -5.87 11.23 -5.06
N ILE A 69 -5.38 10.93 -3.85
CA ILE A 69 -3.96 10.60 -3.62
C ILE A 69 -3.60 9.28 -4.30
N ILE A 70 -4.44 8.24 -4.17
CA ILE A 70 -4.22 6.95 -4.83
C ILE A 70 -4.16 7.12 -6.35
N GLU A 71 -5.10 7.87 -6.94
CA GLU A 71 -5.12 8.17 -8.37
C GLU A 71 -3.86 8.92 -8.82
N GLN A 72 -3.38 9.88 -8.02
CA GLN A 72 -2.13 10.57 -8.32
C GLN A 72 -0.93 9.63 -8.27
N CYS A 73 -0.83 8.76 -7.26
CA CYS A 73 0.23 7.75 -7.19
C CYS A 73 0.19 6.82 -8.40
N ALA A 74 -0.99 6.34 -8.79
CA ALA A 74 -1.19 5.48 -9.96
C ALA A 74 -0.81 6.15 -11.29
N GLY A 75 -0.93 7.48 -11.36
CA GLY A 75 -0.48 8.25 -12.52
C GLY A 75 1.04 8.22 -12.77
N TYR A 76 1.83 7.89 -11.75
CA TYR A 76 3.29 7.82 -11.82
C TYR A 76 3.85 6.40 -11.70
N GLY A 77 3.18 5.51 -10.97
CA GLY A 77 3.66 4.17 -10.63
C GLY A 77 2.73 3.05 -11.06
N ASP A 78 3.24 1.84 -10.93
CA ASP A 78 2.53 0.60 -11.25
C ASP A 78 1.68 0.14 -10.06
N VAL A 79 2.11 0.47 -8.84
CA VAL A 79 1.34 0.27 -7.60
C VAL A 79 1.24 1.59 -6.84
N ALA A 80 0.02 2.04 -6.58
CA ALA A 80 -0.26 3.19 -5.72
C ALA A 80 -0.29 2.78 -4.25
N LYS A 81 0.54 3.39 -3.40
CA LYS A 81 0.58 3.05 -1.98
C LYS A 81 0.22 4.25 -1.12
N VAL A 82 -0.66 4.03 -0.14
CA VAL A 82 -0.96 5.03 0.90
C VAL A 82 -0.78 4.41 2.28
N ALA A 83 -0.09 5.16 3.16
CA ALA A 83 0.05 4.81 4.56
C ALA A 83 -0.38 6.00 5.41
N THR A 84 -1.36 5.81 6.28
CA THR A 84 -1.94 6.88 7.11
C THR A 84 -1.89 6.53 8.58
N PHE A 85 -2.07 7.50 9.45
CA PHE A 85 -2.10 7.28 10.89
C PHE A 85 -3.54 7.50 11.41
N PRO A 86 -4.31 6.42 11.65
CA PRO A 86 -5.68 6.54 12.09
C PRO A 86 -5.78 6.98 13.55
N ALA A 87 -6.68 7.90 13.84
CA ALA A 87 -7.04 8.29 15.19
C ALA A 87 -7.99 7.25 15.85
N ASP A 88 -8.85 6.63 15.04
CA ASP A 88 -9.83 5.63 15.46
C ASP A 88 -10.12 4.59 14.37
N LEU A 89 -11.05 3.67 14.65
CA LEU A 89 -11.46 2.63 13.70
C LEU A 89 -12.19 3.18 12.47
N SER A 90 -12.83 4.34 12.56
CA SER A 90 -13.51 4.96 11.41
C SER A 90 -12.51 5.40 10.36
N ASP A 91 -11.36 5.89 10.79
CA ASP A 91 -10.25 6.25 9.91
C ASP A 91 -9.69 5.01 9.16
N ALA A 92 -9.53 3.89 9.88
CA ALA A 92 -9.10 2.64 9.28
C ALA A 92 -10.10 2.13 8.23
N LEU A 93 -11.41 2.23 8.51
CA LEU A 93 -12.47 1.90 7.54
C LEU A 93 -12.48 2.85 6.35
N THR A 94 -12.20 4.13 6.57
CA THR A 94 -12.09 5.13 5.50
C THR A 94 -10.98 4.76 4.52
N LEU A 95 -9.81 4.37 5.03
CA LEU A 95 -8.71 3.89 4.19
C LEU A 95 -9.06 2.61 3.42
N LEU A 96 -9.64 1.61 4.11
CA LEU A 96 -10.05 0.35 3.46
C LEU A 96 -11.10 0.60 2.37
N GLY A 97 -12.03 1.53 2.61
CA GLY A 97 -13.03 1.94 1.62
C GLY A 97 -12.41 2.59 0.38
N ALA A 98 -11.47 3.53 0.57
CA ALA A 98 -10.74 4.15 -0.55
C ALA A 98 -9.93 3.12 -1.36
N LEU A 99 -9.29 2.17 -0.67
CA LEU A 99 -8.55 1.07 -1.29
C LEU A 99 -9.47 0.19 -2.14
N HIS A 100 -10.65 -0.17 -1.61
CA HIS A 100 -11.63 -0.96 -2.35
C HIS A 100 -12.15 -0.23 -3.60
N GLU A 101 -12.44 1.06 -3.50
CA GLU A 101 -12.86 1.89 -4.64
C GLU A 101 -11.78 1.95 -5.73
N ALA A 102 -10.53 2.17 -5.34
CA ALA A 102 -9.40 2.17 -6.25
C ALA A 102 -9.24 0.82 -6.99
N THR A 103 -9.35 -0.28 -6.26
CA THR A 103 -9.29 -1.64 -6.84
C THR A 103 -10.43 -1.87 -7.84
N ARG A 104 -11.65 -1.42 -7.53
CA ARG A 104 -12.78 -1.49 -8.47
C ARG A 104 -12.59 -0.62 -9.71
N ALA A 105 -11.84 0.46 -9.59
CA ALA A 105 -11.45 1.29 -10.72
C ALA A 105 -10.29 0.70 -11.55
N GLY A 106 -9.77 -0.48 -11.17
CA GLY A 106 -8.67 -1.15 -11.87
C GLY A 106 -7.29 -0.63 -11.49
N ILE A 107 -7.17 0.10 -10.38
CA ILE A 107 -5.89 0.59 -9.86
C ILE A 107 -5.28 -0.46 -8.95
N ASP A 108 -4.06 -0.88 -9.24
CA ASP A 108 -3.27 -1.69 -8.31
C ASP A 108 -2.81 -0.80 -7.16
N ALA A 109 -3.33 -1.06 -5.96
CA ALA A 109 -3.10 -0.22 -4.80
C ALA A 109 -2.66 -1.03 -3.57
N ALA A 110 -2.04 -0.35 -2.61
CA ALA A 110 -1.74 -0.87 -1.28
C ALA A 110 -2.08 0.18 -0.22
N GLY A 111 -2.81 -0.24 0.81
CA GLY A 111 -3.25 0.65 1.89
C GLY A 111 -2.84 0.12 3.26
N ILE A 112 -2.28 0.99 4.10
CA ILE A 112 -1.82 0.65 5.45
C ILE A 112 -2.25 1.74 6.42
N ALA A 113 -3.11 1.41 7.37
CA ALA A 113 -3.31 2.23 8.54
C ALA A 113 -2.25 1.87 9.60
N MET A 114 -1.41 2.83 9.94
CA MET A 114 -0.28 2.63 10.86
C MET A 114 -0.74 2.62 12.33
N GLY A 115 0.17 2.25 13.22
CA GLY A 115 -0.09 2.20 14.65
C GLY A 115 -0.95 1.01 15.07
N GLU A 116 -1.28 0.96 16.37
CA GLU A 116 -2.03 -0.14 16.96
C GLU A 116 -3.47 -0.19 16.44
N VAL A 117 -4.14 0.97 16.37
CA VAL A 117 -5.51 1.11 15.88
C VAL A 117 -5.67 0.58 14.46
N GLY A 118 -4.67 0.84 13.59
CA GLY A 118 -4.67 0.43 12.19
C GLY A 118 -4.08 -0.95 11.91
N SER A 119 -3.52 -1.64 12.91
CA SER A 119 -2.74 -2.88 12.71
C SER A 119 -3.49 -3.99 11.97
N HIS A 120 -4.80 -4.12 12.19
CA HIS A 120 -5.66 -5.09 11.52
C HIS A 120 -5.73 -4.88 9.99
N THR A 121 -5.56 -3.65 9.50
CA THR A 121 -5.57 -3.37 8.06
C THR A 121 -4.44 -4.07 7.31
N ARG A 122 -3.34 -4.38 8.00
CA ARG A 122 -2.22 -5.16 7.43
C ARG A 122 -2.62 -6.59 7.13
N VAL A 123 -3.56 -7.14 7.90
CA VAL A 123 -4.08 -8.49 7.74
C VAL A 123 -5.21 -8.53 6.72
N ILE A 124 -6.22 -7.66 6.84
CA ILE A 124 -7.43 -7.72 6.02
C ILE A 124 -7.35 -6.83 4.76
N GLY A 125 -6.33 -6.03 4.60
CA GLY A 125 -6.20 -5.11 3.46
C GLY A 125 -6.30 -5.82 2.10
N HIS A 126 -5.80 -7.05 1.98
CA HIS A 126 -5.90 -7.84 0.75
C HIS A 126 -7.33 -8.17 0.36
N VAL A 127 -8.25 -8.32 1.32
CA VAL A 127 -9.69 -8.52 1.08
C VAL A 127 -10.29 -7.32 0.35
N TYR A 128 -9.76 -6.12 0.63
CA TYR A 128 -10.16 -4.86 -0.01
C TYR A 128 -9.28 -4.48 -1.22
N GLY A 129 -8.40 -5.40 -1.64
CA GLY A 129 -7.61 -5.27 -2.86
C GLY A 129 -6.16 -4.81 -2.69
N SER A 130 -5.66 -4.70 -1.42
CA SER A 130 -4.24 -4.37 -1.20
C SER A 130 -3.33 -5.41 -1.84
N LYS A 131 -2.44 -4.96 -2.73
CA LYS A 131 -1.50 -5.82 -3.46
C LYS A 131 -0.25 -6.16 -2.67
N LEU A 132 0.09 -5.36 -1.65
CA LEU A 132 1.35 -5.47 -0.92
C LEU A 132 1.10 -5.49 0.58
N GLY A 133 1.89 -6.31 1.29
CA GLY A 133 2.03 -6.33 2.73
C GLY A 133 3.48 -6.06 3.12
N TYR A 134 3.69 -5.52 4.31
CA TYR A 134 5.01 -5.17 4.83
C TYR A 134 5.22 -5.80 6.20
N ALA A 135 6.32 -6.53 6.34
CA ALA A 135 6.74 -7.14 7.58
C ALA A 135 8.24 -6.85 7.83
N PRO A 136 8.69 -6.80 9.09
CA PRO A 136 10.11 -6.68 9.40
C PRO A 136 10.86 -7.93 8.93
N LEU A 137 12.16 -7.76 8.66
CA LEU A 137 13.04 -8.90 8.41
C LEU A 137 13.16 -9.75 9.68
N PRO A 138 13.29 -11.09 9.53
CA PRO A 138 13.61 -11.95 10.66
C PRO A 138 14.89 -11.49 11.36
N ASP A 139 14.91 -11.54 12.68
CA ASP A 139 16.07 -11.21 13.52
C ASP A 139 16.57 -9.75 13.44
N ASP A 140 15.75 -8.86 12.90
CA ASP A 140 16.05 -7.44 12.89
C ASP A 140 15.28 -6.72 14.01
N ASP A 141 16.00 -6.20 15.01
CA ASP A 141 15.45 -5.43 16.13
C ASP A 141 15.08 -3.99 15.71
N THR A 142 15.16 -3.65 14.42
CA THR A 142 14.82 -2.33 13.92
C THR A 142 13.31 -2.14 13.90
N ASP A 143 12.84 -1.09 14.57
CA ASP A 143 11.42 -0.69 14.53
C ASP A 143 11.15 0.03 13.18
N TYR A 144 10.68 -0.72 12.19
CA TYR A 144 10.48 -0.21 10.83
C TYR A 144 9.26 0.69 10.69
N ALA A 145 8.11 0.26 11.22
CA ALA A 145 6.88 1.04 11.18
C ALA A 145 5.91 0.58 12.29
N PRO A 146 5.16 1.51 12.89
CA PRO A 146 4.21 1.17 13.95
C PRO A 146 3.18 0.12 13.51
N GLY A 147 2.94 -0.87 14.39
CA GLY A 147 1.92 -1.90 14.17
C GLY A 147 2.30 -3.00 13.18
N GLN A 148 3.59 -3.14 12.81
CA GLN A 148 4.04 -4.28 12.00
C GLN A 148 3.96 -5.60 12.75
N LEU A 149 3.64 -6.68 12.02
CA LEU A 149 3.61 -8.05 12.50
C LEU A 149 4.81 -8.82 11.95
N PRO A 150 5.36 -9.80 12.69
CA PRO A 150 6.37 -10.70 12.15
C PRO A 150 5.88 -11.39 10.87
N LEU A 151 6.76 -11.57 9.88
CA LEU A 151 6.38 -12.08 8.55
C LEU A 151 5.57 -13.39 8.61
N GLY A 152 6.01 -14.37 9.42
CA GLY A 152 5.30 -15.64 9.55
C GLY A 152 3.89 -15.50 10.13
N THR A 153 3.71 -14.59 11.10
CA THR A 153 2.41 -14.28 11.68
C THR A 153 1.51 -13.58 10.66
N LEU A 154 2.04 -12.55 9.97
CA LEU A 154 1.29 -11.85 8.94
C LEU A 154 0.84 -12.80 7.82
N ALA A 155 1.73 -13.62 7.30
CA ALA A 155 1.42 -14.59 6.24
C ALA A 155 0.32 -15.58 6.65
N ALA A 156 0.38 -16.14 7.87
CA ALA A 156 -0.62 -17.06 8.37
C ALA A 156 -2.00 -16.38 8.53
N LEU A 157 -2.05 -15.15 9.03
CA LEU A 157 -3.29 -14.39 9.19
C LEU A 157 -3.88 -13.99 7.84
N VAL A 158 -3.08 -13.53 6.89
CA VAL A 158 -3.52 -13.23 5.53
C VAL A 158 -4.12 -14.47 4.88
N GLU A 159 -3.44 -15.62 4.97
CA GLU A 159 -3.97 -16.87 4.40
C GLU A 159 -5.29 -17.29 5.06
N SER A 160 -5.44 -17.10 6.37
CA SER A 160 -6.67 -17.45 7.11
C SER A 160 -7.88 -16.55 6.77
N THR A 161 -7.63 -15.35 6.25
CA THR A 161 -8.65 -14.37 5.86
C THR A 161 -8.84 -14.27 4.35
N ARG A 162 -8.23 -15.16 3.58
CA ARG A 162 -8.40 -15.22 2.12
C ARG A 162 -9.84 -15.54 1.78
N ILE A 163 -10.40 -14.71 0.92
CA ILE A 163 -11.72 -14.96 0.31
C ILE A 163 -11.45 -15.65 -1.03
N ASP A 164 -11.96 -16.85 -1.20
CA ASP A 164 -11.96 -17.51 -2.50
C ASP A 164 -13.06 -16.88 -3.35
N SER A 165 -12.68 -16.05 -4.31
CA SER A 165 -13.62 -15.42 -5.24
C SER A 165 -14.36 -16.42 -6.15
N ALA A 166 -13.96 -17.69 -6.12
CA ALA A 166 -14.65 -18.78 -6.79
C ALA A 166 -15.74 -19.43 -5.91
N ASP A 167 -15.90 -18.99 -4.65
CA ASP A 167 -16.99 -19.45 -3.80
C ASP A 167 -18.34 -18.94 -4.37
N PRO A 168 -19.23 -19.84 -4.83
CA PRO A 168 -20.51 -19.47 -5.44
C PRO A 168 -21.43 -18.69 -4.46
N ASP A 169 -21.26 -18.87 -3.13
CA ASP A 169 -22.03 -18.13 -2.14
C ASP A 169 -21.60 -16.67 -2.03
N PHE A 170 -20.36 -16.33 -2.39
CA PHE A 170 -19.89 -14.94 -2.38
C PHE A 170 -20.49 -14.11 -3.54
N GLY A 171 -20.70 -14.71 -4.70
CA GLY A 171 -21.38 -14.08 -5.83
C GLY A 171 -22.86 -13.80 -5.56
N ALA A 172 -23.54 -14.69 -4.86
CA ALA A 172 -24.95 -14.55 -4.51
C ALA A 172 -25.25 -13.40 -3.54
N LEU A 173 -24.32 -13.08 -2.63
CA LEU A 173 -24.47 -11.95 -1.70
C LEU A 173 -24.26 -10.59 -2.37
N ALA A 174 -23.53 -10.54 -3.48
CA ALA A 174 -23.26 -9.30 -4.21
C ALA A 174 -24.43 -8.86 -5.11
N ASP A 175 -25.27 -9.82 -5.54
CA ASP A 175 -26.42 -9.56 -6.43
C ASP A 175 -27.75 -9.36 -5.68
N ASP A 176 -27.81 -9.64 -4.37
CA ASP A 176 -29.05 -9.46 -3.58
C ASP A 176 -29.24 -8.01 -3.15
N THR A 177 -29.70 -7.18 -4.07
CA THR A 177 -30.14 -5.80 -3.79
C THR A 177 -31.46 -5.74 -3.00
N SER A 178 -32.06 -6.87 -2.64
CA SER A 178 -33.33 -6.94 -1.92
C SER A 178 -33.22 -6.58 -0.42
N LEU A 179 -31.99 -6.52 0.11
CA LEU A 179 -31.72 -6.14 1.50
C LEU A 179 -31.66 -4.62 1.74
N LEU A 180 -31.84 -3.80 0.70
CA LEU A 180 -31.82 -2.34 0.78
C LEU A 180 -33.20 -1.67 0.59
N SER A 181 -34.28 -2.41 0.75
CA SER A 181 -35.66 -1.90 0.73
C SER A 181 -36.29 -1.81 2.13
#